data_c14cd61d4e127b30f96740dfc26af7b4
#
_entry.id   c14cd61d4e127b30f96740dfc26af7b4
#
_cell.length_a   1.000
_cell.length_b   1.000
_cell.length_c   1.000
_cell.angle_alpha   90.00
_cell.angle_beta   90.00
_cell.angle_gamma   90.00
#
_symmetry.space_group_name_H-M   'P 1'
#
loop_
_entity.id
_entity.type
_entity.pdbx_description
1 polymer ?
#
loop_
_entity_poly.entity_id
_entity_poly.type
_entity_poly.pdbx_seq_one_letter_code
_entity_poly.pdbx_strand_id
1 'polypeptide(L)'
;MTGTECGLVDGGCYQHFQGGTVMSSPATGAWAVAGVLRDGWFRTGSEGGLLGYPTGAPVCGLPGGGCLQRFVKGTLYSSPATGARAVLSPASDAWARQGWERGALGYPVTDTVCGLRDGGCYQHFQGGTVMYSRTGGSWALSGALRDAWFRSGSEGGALGYPTSAPVCGLRAGGCFQRFQTGAVYWSPASGARAVTGPAGEGWARQGWEQGALGYPVTDTTCGLVDGGCYQHFQGGSVVYRPGTGAWAVSGAVRDRWFASGSERGSLGYPTSAATCGLRAGGCFQHFQAGSIYSSPVTGAHSVTGAMRAEWARRGWENSYRLGYPLTDGACGLIGGGCHQVFEAGSLYQVPDGRIHLVPAGIRDRWAASGWERGPLGYPVSDPYCGLLADGCTQEFASGDRIAWSQETRGWVLDPQVWRVWQDYGAQDGLGYPTADSTLVEPNLVYARFVNGSAYVGCRDPQQPCSVQVSYR
;
A
#
# COMPACT_ATOMS: atom_id res chain seq x y z
N MET A 1 10.65 -56.65 44.84
CA MET A 1 10.73 -55.58 45.86
C MET A 1 12.19 -55.42 46.24
N THR A 2 12.66 -54.16 46.28
CA THR A 2 14.01 -53.82 46.79
C THR A 2 13.92 -53.44 48.26
N GLY A 3 15.07 -53.40 48.96
CA GLY A 3 15.13 -52.66 50.24
C GLY A 3 14.94 -51.20 50.02
N THR A 4 14.75 -50.43 51.09
CA THR A 4 14.76 -48.96 51.02
C THR A 4 16.20 -48.49 50.84
N GLU A 5 16.42 -47.65 49.84
CA GLU A 5 17.71 -47.03 49.51
C GLU A 5 17.61 -45.52 49.78
N CYS A 6 18.62 -45.00 50.50
CA CYS A 6 18.70 -43.57 50.86
C CYS A 6 19.99 -42.94 50.37
N GLY A 7 20.12 -41.63 50.49
CA GLY A 7 21.27 -40.87 50.02
C GLY A 7 21.07 -40.24 48.66
N LEU A 8 19.79 -40.12 48.22
CA LEU A 8 19.43 -39.39 47.01
C LEU A 8 19.61 -37.87 47.24
N VAL A 9 19.45 -37.10 46.16
CA VAL A 9 19.45 -35.62 46.22
C VAL A 9 18.55 -35.13 47.37
N ASP A 10 18.94 -34.12 48.12
CA ASP A 10 18.20 -33.53 49.25
C ASP A 10 17.82 -34.53 50.34
N GLY A 11 18.61 -35.60 50.55
CA GLY A 11 18.45 -36.62 51.59
C GLY A 11 17.25 -37.56 51.40
N GLY A 12 16.82 -37.72 50.19
CA GLY A 12 15.70 -38.60 49.86
C GLY A 12 16.00 -40.07 49.89
N CYS A 13 14.95 -40.89 49.91
CA CYS A 13 14.98 -42.35 49.87
C CYS A 13 13.96 -42.87 48.85
N TYR A 14 14.17 -44.08 48.35
CA TYR A 14 13.21 -44.78 47.49
C TYR A 14 13.12 -46.26 47.82
N GLN A 15 12.00 -46.84 47.41
CA GLN A 15 11.79 -48.29 47.43
C GLN A 15 10.97 -48.73 46.21
N HIS A 16 11.42 -49.72 45.50
CA HIS A 16 10.71 -50.33 44.38
C HIS A 16 9.72 -51.41 44.79
N PHE A 17 8.53 -51.34 44.26
CA PHE A 17 7.46 -52.33 44.42
C PHE A 17 7.01 -52.84 43.03
N GLN A 18 6.27 -53.95 42.99
CA GLN A 18 5.72 -54.50 41.75
C GLN A 18 4.87 -53.46 40.98
N GLY A 19 4.10 -52.64 41.67
CA GLY A 19 3.20 -51.67 41.08
C GLY A 19 3.76 -50.27 40.90
N GLY A 20 4.98 -49.99 41.36
CA GLY A 20 5.54 -48.65 41.30
C GLY A 20 6.75 -48.42 42.17
N THR A 21 7.07 -47.19 42.44
CA THR A 21 8.15 -46.73 43.30
C THR A 21 7.61 -45.74 44.33
N VAL A 22 7.90 -45.97 45.58
CA VAL A 22 7.66 -44.97 46.63
C VAL A 22 8.93 -44.10 46.76
N MET A 23 8.74 -42.81 46.66
CA MET A 23 9.80 -41.81 46.85
C MET A 23 9.52 -41.00 48.08
N SER A 24 10.54 -40.70 48.86
CA SER A 24 10.41 -39.82 50.02
C SER A 24 11.51 -38.77 50.03
N SER A 25 11.19 -37.58 50.48
CA SER A 25 12.19 -36.58 50.88
C SER A 25 11.73 -35.84 52.14
N PRO A 26 12.65 -35.27 52.90
CA PRO A 26 12.30 -34.50 54.12
C PRO A 26 11.32 -33.35 53.81
N ALA A 27 11.41 -32.76 52.59
CA ALA A 27 10.60 -31.62 52.20
C ALA A 27 9.21 -31.99 51.67
N THR A 28 9.04 -33.17 51.05
CA THR A 28 7.79 -33.52 50.33
C THR A 28 7.00 -34.66 50.95
N GLY A 29 7.62 -35.41 51.90
CA GLY A 29 7.05 -36.64 52.43
C GLY A 29 7.20 -37.82 51.47
N ALA A 30 6.45 -38.89 51.68
CA ALA A 30 6.54 -40.12 50.90
C ALA A 30 5.33 -40.27 49.94
N TRP A 31 5.61 -40.44 48.66
CA TRP A 31 4.59 -40.56 47.64
C TRP A 31 4.92 -41.69 46.65
N ALA A 32 3.89 -42.40 46.22
CA ALA A 32 4.03 -43.41 45.19
C ALA A 32 3.97 -42.79 43.81
N VAL A 33 4.86 -43.24 42.90
CA VAL A 33 4.85 -42.95 41.47
C VAL A 33 4.75 -44.30 40.73
N ALA A 34 3.71 -44.46 39.90
CA ALA A 34 3.40 -45.74 39.30
C ALA A 34 3.05 -45.67 37.82
N GLY A 35 3.14 -46.79 37.13
CA GLY A 35 2.73 -46.93 35.72
C GLY A 35 3.40 -45.93 34.79
N VAL A 36 2.64 -45.42 33.84
CA VAL A 36 3.11 -44.45 32.83
C VAL A 36 3.66 -43.16 33.43
N LEU A 37 3.18 -42.72 34.60
CA LEU A 37 3.70 -41.54 35.29
C LEU A 37 5.10 -41.82 35.82
N ARG A 38 5.39 -43.04 36.35
CA ARG A 38 6.73 -43.44 36.78
C ARG A 38 7.70 -43.43 35.61
N ASP A 39 7.31 -44.03 34.50
CA ASP A 39 8.18 -44.12 33.32
C ASP A 39 8.48 -42.74 32.74
N GLY A 40 7.47 -41.84 32.73
CA GLY A 40 7.62 -40.44 32.36
C GLY A 40 8.55 -39.67 33.28
N TRP A 41 8.43 -39.88 34.61
CA TRP A 41 9.29 -39.23 35.60
C TRP A 41 10.75 -39.73 35.50
N PHE A 42 10.97 -41.02 35.30
CA PHE A 42 12.33 -41.55 35.06
C PHE A 42 12.95 -40.98 33.78
N ARG A 43 12.17 -40.85 32.71
CA ARG A 43 12.61 -40.20 31.47
C ARG A 43 13.09 -38.77 31.68
N THR A 44 12.48 -38.02 32.63
CA THR A 44 12.84 -36.64 32.95
C THR A 44 13.96 -36.50 33.97
N GLY A 45 14.64 -37.61 34.36
CA GLY A 45 15.79 -37.62 35.24
C GLY A 45 15.46 -37.80 36.71
N SER A 46 14.29 -38.34 37.02
CA SER A 46 13.85 -38.65 38.40
C SER A 46 13.93 -37.44 39.34
N GLU A 47 14.29 -37.63 40.61
CA GLU A 47 14.39 -36.61 41.65
C GLU A 47 15.44 -35.54 41.38
N GLY A 48 16.52 -35.93 40.70
CA GLY A 48 17.57 -34.99 40.27
C GLY A 48 17.26 -34.23 39.02
N GLY A 49 16.21 -34.66 38.29
CA GLY A 49 15.88 -34.15 36.97
C GLY A 49 14.93 -32.93 36.95
N LEU A 50 14.20 -32.90 35.85
CA LEU A 50 13.35 -31.75 35.47
C LEU A 50 12.24 -31.47 36.48
N LEU A 51 11.65 -32.51 37.10
CA LEU A 51 10.48 -32.37 37.97
C LEU A 51 10.83 -32.35 39.47
N GLY A 52 11.91 -32.99 39.88
CA GLY A 52 12.23 -33.18 41.28
C GLY A 52 11.38 -34.29 41.93
N TYR A 53 11.20 -34.22 43.26
CA TYR A 53 10.40 -35.17 44.03
C TYR A 53 8.89 -34.98 43.83
N PRO A 54 8.09 -36.10 43.93
CA PRO A 54 6.64 -35.97 43.96
C PRO A 54 6.15 -35.24 45.23
N THR A 55 5.11 -34.46 45.09
CA THR A 55 4.51 -33.66 46.19
C THR A 55 3.07 -34.07 46.52
N GLY A 56 2.58 -35.14 45.89
CA GLY A 56 1.23 -35.65 46.10
C GLY A 56 0.99 -36.96 45.34
N ALA A 57 -0.09 -37.62 45.69
CA ALA A 57 -0.53 -38.84 45.00
C ALA A 57 -0.95 -38.55 43.51
N PRO A 58 -0.90 -39.50 42.61
CA PRO A 58 -1.46 -39.39 41.29
C PRO A 58 -2.98 -39.18 41.33
N VAL A 59 -3.48 -38.31 40.48
CA VAL A 59 -4.93 -38.05 40.27
C VAL A 59 -5.30 -38.58 38.89
N CYS A 60 -6.17 -39.55 38.81
CA CYS A 60 -6.66 -40.14 37.56
C CYS A 60 -8.12 -39.89 37.33
N GLY A 61 -8.66 -40.28 36.18
CA GLY A 61 -10.04 -39.99 35.78
C GLY A 61 -10.19 -38.64 35.07
N LEU A 62 -9.08 -38.06 34.62
CA LEU A 62 -9.13 -36.87 33.76
C LEU A 62 -9.77 -37.24 32.39
N PRO A 63 -10.27 -36.27 31.61
CA PRO A 63 -10.82 -36.49 30.29
C PRO A 63 -9.92 -37.40 29.42
N GLY A 64 -10.56 -38.33 28.67
CA GLY A 64 -9.82 -39.27 27.83
C GLY A 64 -8.98 -40.30 28.57
N GLY A 65 -9.26 -40.56 29.86
CA GLY A 65 -8.51 -41.55 30.69
C GLY A 65 -7.17 -41.06 31.18
N GLY A 66 -6.96 -39.75 31.26
CA GLY A 66 -5.74 -39.16 31.71
C GLY A 66 -5.48 -39.23 33.22
N CYS A 67 -4.23 -39.02 33.59
CA CYS A 67 -3.78 -38.87 34.99
C CYS A 67 -2.80 -37.70 35.09
N LEU A 68 -2.68 -37.14 36.28
CA LEU A 68 -1.60 -36.19 36.60
C LEU A 68 -0.96 -36.55 37.96
N GLN A 69 0.27 -36.12 38.15
CA GLN A 69 0.96 -36.11 39.44
C GLN A 69 1.80 -34.85 39.58
N ARG A 70 1.72 -34.20 40.74
CA ARG A 70 2.45 -32.98 41.06
C ARG A 70 3.83 -33.30 41.62
N PHE A 71 4.81 -32.50 41.24
CA PHE A 71 6.21 -32.56 41.66
C PHE A 71 6.69 -31.15 42.08
N VAL A 72 7.86 -31.08 42.71
CA VAL A 72 8.42 -29.83 43.21
C VAL A 72 8.55 -28.76 42.13
N LYS A 73 8.99 -29.11 40.93
CA LYS A 73 9.28 -28.17 39.83
C LYS A 73 8.21 -28.14 38.74
N GLY A 74 7.13 -28.92 38.87
CA GLY A 74 6.11 -29.00 37.83
C GLY A 74 5.07 -30.07 38.03
N THR A 75 4.39 -30.46 36.96
CA THR A 75 3.37 -31.51 36.99
C THR A 75 3.56 -32.43 35.81
N LEU A 76 3.47 -33.73 36.05
CA LEU A 76 3.46 -34.75 35.00
C LEU A 76 2.01 -35.06 34.64
N TYR A 77 1.66 -34.89 33.39
CA TYR A 77 0.35 -35.25 32.84
C TYR A 77 0.52 -36.44 31.91
N SER A 78 -0.44 -37.33 31.94
CA SER A 78 -0.46 -38.47 31.02
C SER A 78 -1.84 -38.66 30.41
N SER A 79 -1.87 -39.12 29.17
CA SER A 79 -3.05 -39.66 28.52
C SER A 79 -2.68 -40.85 27.65
N PRO A 80 -3.63 -41.77 27.34
CA PRO A 80 -3.39 -42.87 26.42
C PRO A 80 -2.86 -42.42 25.06
N ALA A 81 -3.27 -41.24 24.58
CA ALA A 81 -2.89 -40.72 23.29
C ALA A 81 -1.51 -40.03 23.26
N THR A 82 -1.06 -39.42 24.37
CA THR A 82 0.19 -38.62 24.38
C THR A 82 1.29 -39.16 25.25
N GLY A 83 1.00 -40.20 26.05
CA GLY A 83 1.90 -40.70 27.10
C GLY A 83 2.07 -39.67 28.22
N ALA A 84 3.07 -39.86 29.08
CA ALA A 84 3.35 -38.94 30.17
C ALA A 84 4.28 -37.80 29.71
N ARG A 85 3.93 -36.56 30.04
CA ARG A 85 4.65 -35.34 29.67
C ARG A 85 4.78 -34.40 30.84
N ALA A 86 5.97 -33.84 31.03
CA ALA A 86 6.25 -32.86 32.06
C ALA A 86 5.82 -31.47 31.62
N VAL A 87 5.05 -30.79 32.46
CA VAL A 87 4.61 -29.42 32.26
C VAL A 87 5.21 -28.56 33.37
N LEU A 88 6.05 -27.63 33.01
CA LEU A 88 6.70 -26.71 33.92
C LEU A 88 6.05 -25.33 33.86
N SER A 89 6.16 -24.53 34.94
CA SER A 89 5.96 -23.08 34.85
C SER A 89 7.10 -22.52 33.95
N PRO A 90 6.78 -21.57 33.07
CA PRO A 90 5.52 -20.83 32.90
C PRO A 90 4.59 -21.39 31.81
N ALA A 91 4.86 -22.56 31.21
CA ALA A 91 3.95 -23.15 30.22
C ALA A 91 2.60 -23.52 30.84
N SER A 92 2.63 -24.02 32.10
CA SER A 92 1.43 -24.36 32.87
C SER A 92 0.46 -23.19 33.03
N ASP A 93 0.97 -21.95 33.17
CA ASP A 93 0.14 -20.78 33.41
C ASP A 93 -0.69 -20.40 32.16
N ALA A 94 -0.10 -20.47 30.99
CA ALA A 94 -0.83 -20.23 29.75
C ALA A 94 -1.84 -21.36 29.47
N TRP A 95 -1.47 -22.60 29.73
CA TRP A 95 -2.35 -23.75 29.55
C TRP A 95 -3.53 -23.71 30.55
N ALA A 96 -3.30 -23.29 31.80
CA ALA A 96 -4.34 -23.04 32.78
C ALA A 96 -5.40 -22.04 32.28
N ARG A 97 -4.95 -20.94 31.71
CA ARG A 97 -5.86 -19.93 31.12
C ARG A 97 -6.69 -20.48 29.94
N GLN A 98 -6.24 -21.56 29.32
CA GLN A 98 -6.96 -22.25 28.24
C GLN A 98 -7.86 -23.39 28.74
N GLY A 99 -7.96 -23.60 30.07
CA GLY A 99 -8.81 -24.66 30.68
C GLY A 99 -8.15 -26.03 30.78
N TRP A 100 -6.81 -26.08 30.83
CA TRP A 100 -6.04 -27.30 30.98
C TRP A 100 -6.34 -28.34 29.88
N GLU A 101 -6.38 -29.64 30.21
CA GLU A 101 -6.71 -30.73 29.30
C GLU A 101 -8.13 -30.70 28.76
N ARG A 102 -9.03 -29.93 29.42
CA ARG A 102 -10.43 -29.74 28.98
C ARG A 102 -10.58 -28.63 27.94
N GLY A 103 -9.57 -27.76 27.85
CA GLY A 103 -9.56 -26.62 26.92
C GLY A 103 -9.16 -27.00 25.51
N ALA A 104 -9.12 -26.00 24.63
CA ALA A 104 -8.83 -26.18 23.21
C ALA A 104 -7.42 -26.74 22.93
N LEU A 105 -6.47 -26.62 23.86
CA LEU A 105 -5.13 -27.16 23.71
C LEU A 105 -5.06 -28.67 23.95
N GLY A 106 -5.96 -29.24 24.77
CA GLY A 106 -5.89 -30.66 25.13
C GLY A 106 -4.62 -31.01 25.92
N TYR A 107 -4.18 -32.27 25.84
CA TYR A 107 -3.00 -32.76 26.55
C TYR A 107 -1.68 -32.31 25.91
N PRO A 108 -0.58 -32.19 26.72
CA PRO A 108 0.75 -31.95 26.20
C PRO A 108 1.24 -33.16 25.39
N VAL A 109 1.91 -32.91 24.26
CA VAL A 109 2.50 -33.93 23.39
C VAL A 109 4.03 -33.96 23.48
N THR A 110 4.63 -32.87 24.02
CA THR A 110 6.05 -32.81 24.38
C THR A 110 6.21 -32.46 25.83
N ASP A 111 7.41 -32.68 26.41
CA ASP A 111 7.81 -32.04 27.65
C ASP A 111 8.01 -30.51 27.40
N THR A 112 8.05 -29.70 28.44
CA THR A 112 8.46 -28.29 28.33
C THR A 112 9.95 -28.25 27.94
N VAL A 113 10.26 -27.52 26.89
CA VAL A 113 11.63 -27.33 26.37
C VAL A 113 12.01 -25.87 26.53
N CYS A 114 13.16 -25.63 27.20
CA CYS A 114 13.70 -24.30 27.43
C CYS A 114 15.10 -24.15 26.78
N GLY A 115 15.63 -22.91 26.79
CA GLY A 115 16.90 -22.58 26.17
C GLY A 115 16.76 -21.98 24.78
N LEU A 116 15.54 -21.56 24.39
CA LEU A 116 15.33 -20.77 23.19
C LEU A 116 15.97 -19.38 23.34
N ARG A 117 16.00 -18.62 22.25
CA ARG A 117 16.44 -17.22 22.24
C ARG A 117 15.85 -16.46 23.44
N ASP A 118 16.62 -15.58 24.06
CA ASP A 118 16.23 -14.76 25.23
C ASP A 118 15.68 -15.56 26.43
N GLY A 119 16.14 -16.83 26.58
CA GLY A 119 15.73 -17.73 27.65
C GLY A 119 14.28 -18.22 27.55
N GLY A 120 13.74 -18.22 26.34
CA GLY A 120 12.39 -18.69 26.09
C GLY A 120 12.19 -20.18 26.24
N CYS A 121 10.95 -20.61 26.36
CA CYS A 121 10.51 -21.99 26.43
C CYS A 121 9.29 -22.22 25.53
N TYR A 122 9.11 -23.47 25.12
CA TYR A 122 7.89 -23.89 24.44
C TYR A 122 7.40 -25.25 24.92
N GLN A 123 6.15 -25.52 24.66
CA GLN A 123 5.56 -26.83 24.82
C GLN A 123 4.46 -27.06 23.77
N HIS A 124 4.48 -28.19 23.11
CA HIS A 124 3.42 -28.57 22.18
C HIS A 124 2.32 -29.34 22.90
N PHE A 125 1.10 -29.05 22.48
CA PHE A 125 -0.16 -29.66 22.92
C PHE A 125 -0.91 -30.21 21.71
N GLN A 126 -1.92 -31.03 21.93
CA GLN A 126 -2.74 -31.60 20.86
C GLN A 126 -3.36 -30.52 19.94
N GLY A 127 -3.84 -29.41 20.52
CA GLY A 127 -4.50 -28.32 19.80
C GLY A 127 -3.67 -27.09 19.54
N GLY A 128 -2.38 -27.09 19.91
CA GLY A 128 -1.54 -25.89 19.74
C GLY A 128 -0.16 -25.94 20.37
N THR A 129 0.37 -24.77 20.63
CA THR A 129 1.69 -24.60 21.24
C THR A 129 1.61 -23.47 22.27
N VAL A 130 2.22 -23.66 23.42
CA VAL A 130 2.47 -22.57 24.38
C VAL A 130 3.91 -22.12 24.18
N MET A 131 4.08 -20.81 24.07
CA MET A 131 5.36 -20.13 24.02
C MET A 131 5.52 -19.24 25.25
N TYR A 132 6.71 -19.22 25.81
CA TYR A 132 7.10 -18.32 26.87
C TYR A 132 8.32 -17.50 26.50
N SER A 133 8.31 -16.22 26.85
CA SER A 133 9.52 -15.40 26.90
C SER A 133 9.52 -14.54 28.15
N ARG A 134 10.72 -14.17 28.60
CA ARG A 134 10.85 -13.33 29.82
C ARG A 134 10.13 -11.99 29.71
N THR A 135 10.14 -11.38 28.52
CA THR A 135 9.54 -10.06 28.27
C THR A 135 8.09 -10.13 27.78
N GLY A 136 7.73 -11.19 27.02
CA GLY A 136 6.40 -11.35 26.43
C GLY A 136 5.41 -12.14 27.30
N GLY A 137 5.90 -12.87 28.31
CA GLY A 137 5.08 -13.78 29.11
C GLY A 137 4.80 -15.11 28.41
N SER A 138 3.76 -15.83 28.84
CA SER A 138 3.39 -17.15 28.37
C SER A 138 2.04 -17.09 27.63
N TRP A 139 2.03 -17.49 26.35
CA TRP A 139 0.87 -17.41 25.48
C TRP A 139 0.68 -18.65 24.62
N ALA A 140 -0.58 -19.02 24.40
CA ALA A 140 -0.96 -20.08 23.52
C ALA A 140 -1.09 -19.59 22.06
N LEU A 141 -0.66 -20.42 21.12
CA LEU A 141 -0.84 -20.26 19.69
C LEU A 141 -1.54 -21.52 19.16
N SER A 142 -2.52 -21.34 18.28
CA SER A 142 -3.24 -22.46 17.67
C SER A 142 -3.69 -22.15 16.24
N GLY A 143 -4.02 -23.19 15.48
CA GLY A 143 -4.58 -23.09 14.15
C GLY A 143 -3.74 -22.22 13.20
N ALA A 144 -4.42 -21.50 12.34
CA ALA A 144 -3.80 -20.69 11.29
C ALA A 144 -2.86 -19.58 11.79
N LEU A 145 -3.12 -19.01 12.99
CA LEU A 145 -2.23 -18.02 13.60
C LEU A 145 -0.87 -18.63 13.96
N ARG A 146 -0.87 -19.83 14.56
CA ARG A 146 0.35 -20.57 14.87
C ARG A 146 1.12 -20.91 13.59
N ASP A 147 0.43 -21.41 12.58
CA ASP A 147 1.06 -21.84 11.34
C ASP A 147 1.70 -20.66 10.58
N ALA A 148 1.06 -19.46 10.61
CA ALA A 148 1.63 -18.25 10.05
C ALA A 148 2.87 -17.80 10.83
N TRP A 149 2.85 -17.90 12.16
CA TRP A 149 4.01 -17.58 12.99
C TRP A 149 5.19 -18.53 12.71
N PHE A 150 4.94 -19.83 12.55
CA PHE A 150 5.99 -20.77 12.13
C PHE A 150 6.58 -20.41 10.76
N ARG A 151 5.73 -20.06 9.79
CA ARG A 151 6.20 -19.61 8.45
C ARG A 151 7.05 -18.33 8.52
N SER A 152 6.81 -17.46 9.50
CA SER A 152 7.58 -16.23 9.70
C SER A 152 8.93 -16.44 10.42
N GLY A 153 9.30 -17.70 10.72
CA GLY A 153 10.56 -18.04 11.38
C GLY A 153 10.47 -18.16 12.90
N SER A 154 9.28 -18.35 13.45
CA SER A 154 9.04 -18.55 14.89
C SER A 154 9.60 -17.37 15.74
N GLU A 155 10.12 -17.66 16.95
CA GLU A 155 10.70 -16.66 17.86
C GLU A 155 11.99 -16.02 17.31
N GLY A 156 12.66 -16.69 16.39
CA GLY A 156 13.86 -16.18 15.69
C GLY A 156 13.53 -15.31 14.48
N GLY A 157 12.28 -15.34 14.02
CA GLY A 157 11.82 -14.63 12.83
C GLY A 157 11.40 -13.19 13.07
N ALA A 158 10.79 -12.60 12.05
CA ALA A 158 10.41 -11.19 12.04
C ALA A 158 9.38 -10.78 13.11
N LEU A 159 8.59 -11.74 13.64
CA LEU A 159 7.56 -11.46 14.64
C LEU A 159 8.09 -11.55 16.09
N GLY A 160 9.07 -12.39 16.34
CA GLY A 160 9.51 -12.71 17.70
C GLY A 160 8.47 -13.52 18.48
N TYR A 161 8.48 -13.43 19.80
CA TYR A 161 7.53 -14.13 20.68
C TYR A 161 6.14 -13.53 20.69
N PRO A 162 5.09 -14.36 20.94
CA PRO A 162 3.75 -13.83 21.19
C PRO A 162 3.72 -12.98 22.46
N THR A 163 2.93 -11.92 22.46
CA THR A 163 2.77 -10.97 23.57
C THR A 163 1.33 -10.84 24.05
N SER A 164 0.39 -11.55 23.42
CA SER A 164 -1.03 -11.59 23.81
C SER A 164 -1.66 -12.94 23.53
N ALA A 165 -2.82 -13.18 24.12
CA ALA A 165 -3.75 -14.19 23.63
C ALA A 165 -4.28 -13.81 22.24
N PRO A 166 -4.75 -14.77 21.44
CA PRO A 166 -5.51 -14.48 20.22
C PRO A 166 -6.83 -13.78 20.56
N VAL A 167 -7.22 -12.80 19.74
CA VAL A 167 -8.49 -12.07 19.82
C VAL A 167 -9.28 -12.39 18.56
N CYS A 168 -10.47 -12.96 18.73
CA CYS A 168 -11.37 -13.33 17.63
C CYS A 168 -12.68 -12.55 17.70
N GLY A 169 -13.52 -12.71 16.67
CA GLY A 169 -14.76 -11.94 16.54
C GLY A 169 -14.57 -10.60 15.82
N LEU A 170 -13.43 -10.42 15.10
CA LEU A 170 -13.23 -9.26 14.25
C LEU A 170 -14.17 -9.30 13.04
N ARG A 171 -14.19 -8.24 12.24
CA ARG A 171 -14.95 -8.14 10.98
C ARG A 171 -14.82 -9.44 10.17
N ALA A 172 -15.92 -9.92 9.59
CA ALA A 172 -15.98 -11.15 8.80
C ALA A 172 -15.44 -12.41 9.51
N GLY A 173 -15.55 -12.48 10.84
CA GLY A 173 -15.14 -13.63 11.66
C GLY A 173 -13.64 -13.78 11.84
N GLY A 174 -12.87 -12.71 11.63
CA GLY A 174 -11.42 -12.75 11.73
C GLY A 174 -10.87 -12.83 13.15
N CYS A 175 -9.58 -13.11 13.23
CA CYS A 175 -8.79 -13.13 14.49
C CYS A 175 -7.45 -12.45 14.28
N PHE A 176 -6.84 -12.00 15.37
CA PHE A 176 -5.44 -11.60 15.39
C PHE A 176 -4.75 -12.01 16.68
N GLN A 177 -3.42 -12.05 16.63
CA GLN A 177 -2.57 -12.22 17.81
C GLN A 177 -1.35 -11.31 17.70
N ARG A 178 -0.98 -10.67 18.80
CA ARG A 178 0.18 -9.77 18.86
C ARG A 178 1.45 -10.51 19.18
N PHE A 179 2.54 -10.00 18.62
CA PHE A 179 3.91 -10.46 18.83
C PHE A 179 4.82 -9.27 19.16
N GLN A 180 6.09 -9.52 19.46
CA GLN A 180 7.05 -8.46 19.85
C GLN A 180 7.19 -7.36 18.79
N THR A 181 7.18 -7.71 17.51
CA THR A 181 7.45 -6.78 16.40
C THR A 181 6.31 -6.64 15.41
N GLY A 182 5.11 -7.10 15.76
CA GLY A 182 3.96 -7.03 14.88
C GLY A 182 2.78 -7.87 15.34
N ALA A 183 1.99 -8.33 14.39
CA ALA A 183 0.84 -9.19 14.65
C ALA A 183 0.58 -10.15 13.49
N VAL A 184 -0.06 -11.26 13.77
CA VAL A 184 -0.65 -12.11 12.72
C VAL A 184 -2.15 -11.83 12.72
N TYR A 185 -2.69 -11.54 11.53
CA TYR A 185 -4.13 -11.41 11.29
C TYR A 185 -4.61 -12.56 10.42
N TRP A 186 -5.77 -13.07 10.75
CA TRP A 186 -6.42 -14.13 10.01
C TRP A 186 -7.86 -13.75 9.67
N SER A 187 -8.29 -14.11 8.46
CA SER A 187 -9.70 -14.15 8.09
C SER A 187 -9.99 -15.36 7.21
N PRO A 188 -11.24 -15.83 7.13
CA PRO A 188 -11.61 -16.94 6.24
C PRO A 188 -11.22 -16.67 4.78
N ALA A 189 -11.31 -15.42 4.33
CA ALA A 189 -11.05 -15.04 2.93
C ALA A 189 -9.58 -14.84 2.60
N SER A 190 -8.76 -14.37 3.55
CA SER A 190 -7.35 -14.01 3.28
C SER A 190 -6.33 -14.99 3.84
N GLY A 191 -6.77 -15.93 4.73
CA GLY A 191 -5.87 -16.76 5.52
C GLY A 191 -5.13 -15.94 6.58
N ALA A 192 -4.11 -16.54 7.18
CA ALA A 192 -3.30 -15.89 8.21
C ALA A 192 -2.07 -15.22 7.60
N ARG A 193 -1.85 -13.94 7.92
CA ARG A 193 -0.78 -13.09 7.39
C ARG A 193 -0.09 -12.31 8.50
N ALA A 194 1.24 -12.26 8.42
CA ALA A 194 2.06 -11.45 9.31
C ALA A 194 2.06 -9.98 8.84
N VAL A 195 1.82 -9.07 9.78
CA VAL A 195 1.92 -7.63 9.59
C VAL A 195 3.00 -7.11 10.50
N THR A 196 4.09 -6.60 9.95
CA THR A 196 5.26 -6.17 10.71
C THR A 196 5.70 -4.75 10.35
N GLY A 197 6.34 -4.10 11.30
CA GLY A 197 6.97 -2.78 11.11
C GLY A 197 6.02 -1.70 10.57
N PRO A 198 6.55 -0.78 9.75
CA PRO A 198 5.80 0.41 9.29
C PRO A 198 4.57 0.10 8.42
N ALA A 199 4.48 -1.10 7.81
CA ALA A 199 3.27 -1.50 7.09
C ALA A 199 2.07 -1.57 8.04
N GLY A 200 2.26 -2.06 9.25
CA GLY A 200 1.22 -2.07 10.29
C GLY A 200 0.77 -0.67 10.69
N GLU A 201 1.69 0.28 10.80
CA GLU A 201 1.36 1.68 11.12
C GLU A 201 0.56 2.35 9.99
N GLY A 202 0.96 2.11 8.74
CA GLY A 202 0.22 2.60 7.58
C GLY A 202 -1.20 2.05 7.51
N TRP A 203 -1.37 0.77 7.82
CA TRP A 203 -2.67 0.11 7.89
C TRP A 203 -3.52 0.58 9.08
N ALA A 204 -2.89 0.82 10.24
CA ALA A 204 -3.56 1.38 11.41
C ALA A 204 -4.23 2.72 11.11
N ARG A 205 -3.53 3.61 10.38
CA ARG A 205 -4.10 4.90 9.94
C ARG A 205 -5.31 4.76 9.00
N GLN A 206 -5.47 3.60 8.36
CA GLN A 206 -6.62 3.28 7.51
C GLN A 206 -7.75 2.58 8.27
N GLY A 207 -7.65 2.42 9.61
CA GLY A 207 -8.67 1.79 10.43
C GLY A 207 -8.60 0.28 10.50
N TRP A 208 -7.41 -0.32 10.29
CA TRP A 208 -7.18 -1.76 10.36
C TRP A 208 -8.10 -2.54 9.41
N GLU A 209 -8.59 -3.71 9.83
CA GLU A 209 -9.51 -4.55 9.05
C GLU A 209 -10.91 -3.93 8.88
N GLN A 210 -11.25 -2.94 9.71
CA GLN A 210 -12.52 -2.20 9.60
C GLN A 210 -12.49 -1.16 8.48
N GLY A 211 -11.31 -0.68 8.12
CA GLY A 211 -11.12 0.35 7.11
C GLY A 211 -11.24 -0.17 5.67
N ALA A 212 -11.03 0.73 4.71
CA ALA A 212 -11.17 0.44 3.28
C ALA A 212 -10.17 -0.62 2.75
N LEU A 213 -9.03 -0.79 3.41
CA LEU A 213 -8.05 -1.80 3.01
C LEU A 213 -8.46 -3.23 3.38
N GLY A 214 -9.30 -3.42 4.40
CA GLY A 214 -9.65 -4.77 4.86
C GLY A 214 -8.46 -5.56 5.40
N TYR A 215 -8.50 -6.89 5.30
CA TYR A 215 -7.44 -7.78 5.79
C TYR A 215 -6.22 -7.84 4.88
N PRO A 216 -5.02 -8.12 5.46
CA PRO A 216 -3.83 -8.40 4.66
C PRO A 216 -4.00 -9.69 3.86
N VAL A 217 -3.54 -9.69 2.60
CA VAL A 217 -3.57 -10.85 1.69
C VAL A 217 -2.16 -11.41 1.42
N THR A 218 -1.12 -10.65 1.76
CA THR A 218 0.27 -11.09 1.77
C THR A 218 0.90 -10.82 3.14
N ASP A 219 2.04 -11.41 3.42
CA ASP A 219 2.91 -10.98 4.50
C ASP A 219 3.62 -9.67 4.10
N THR A 220 4.17 -8.92 5.07
CA THR A 220 5.02 -7.76 4.80
C THR A 220 6.28 -8.22 4.07
N THR A 221 6.60 -7.58 2.95
CA THR A 221 7.78 -7.87 2.13
C THR A 221 8.67 -6.63 2.08
N CYS A 222 9.96 -6.80 2.38
CA CYS A 222 10.96 -5.74 2.34
C CYS A 222 12.05 -6.04 1.31
N GLY A 223 12.94 -5.05 1.07
CA GLY A 223 14.00 -5.15 0.06
C GLY A 223 13.67 -4.41 -1.23
N LEU A 224 12.66 -3.52 -1.21
CA LEU A 224 12.45 -2.56 -2.28
C LEU A 224 13.61 -1.54 -2.32
N VAL A 225 13.64 -0.73 -3.37
CA VAL A 225 14.62 0.37 -3.52
C VAL A 225 14.64 1.23 -2.25
N ASP A 226 15.81 1.71 -1.87
CA ASP A 226 16.04 2.55 -0.68
C ASP A 226 15.51 1.95 0.63
N GLY A 227 15.52 0.62 0.76
CA GLY A 227 15.08 -0.07 1.98
C GLY A 227 13.56 -0.08 2.20
N GLY A 228 12.80 0.10 1.15
CA GLY A 228 11.34 0.08 1.24
C GLY A 228 10.74 -1.29 1.50
N CYS A 229 9.49 -1.28 1.95
CA CYS A 229 8.66 -2.46 2.18
C CYS A 229 7.25 -2.22 1.64
N TYR A 230 6.54 -3.29 1.38
CA TYR A 230 5.12 -3.24 1.03
C TYR A 230 4.34 -4.40 1.63
N GLN A 231 3.04 -4.23 1.67
CA GLN A 231 2.10 -5.29 2.00
C GLN A 231 0.79 -5.08 1.24
N HIS A 232 0.25 -6.15 0.67
CA HIS A 232 -1.04 -6.11 -0.01
C HIS A 232 -2.18 -6.46 0.95
N PHE A 233 -3.29 -5.78 0.77
CA PHE A 233 -4.54 -5.92 1.49
C PHE A 233 -5.68 -6.14 0.49
N GLN A 234 -6.86 -6.53 0.96
CA GLN A 234 -8.03 -6.76 0.11
C GLN A 234 -8.40 -5.54 -0.75
N GLY A 235 -8.32 -4.33 -0.19
CA GLY A 235 -8.72 -3.08 -0.84
C GLY A 235 -7.55 -2.22 -1.36
N GLY A 236 -6.30 -2.67 -1.26
CA GLY A 236 -5.16 -1.86 -1.68
C GLY A 236 -3.82 -2.38 -1.22
N SER A 237 -2.86 -1.50 -1.09
CA SER A 237 -1.52 -1.82 -0.61
C SER A 237 -1.01 -0.73 0.34
N VAL A 238 -0.24 -1.11 1.34
CA VAL A 238 0.58 -0.16 2.09
C VAL A 238 2.01 -0.27 1.58
N VAL A 239 2.61 0.87 1.29
CA VAL A 239 3.99 0.98 0.81
C VAL A 239 4.75 1.90 1.74
N TYR A 240 5.91 1.45 2.17
CA TYR A 240 6.79 2.17 3.10
C TYR A 240 8.15 2.42 2.48
N ARG A 241 8.72 3.58 2.78
CA ARG A 241 10.13 3.90 2.57
C ARG A 241 10.64 4.76 3.73
N PRO A 242 11.88 4.53 4.23
CA PRO A 242 12.53 5.48 5.14
C PRO A 242 12.52 6.90 4.57
N GLY A 243 12.11 7.87 5.37
CA GLY A 243 12.03 9.28 4.98
C GLY A 243 10.72 9.73 4.31
N THR A 244 9.94 8.84 3.70
CA THR A 244 8.58 9.19 3.20
C THR A 244 7.47 8.64 4.09
N GLY A 245 7.76 7.63 4.90
CA GLY A 245 6.78 6.96 5.75
C GLY A 245 6.01 5.85 5.03
N ALA A 246 4.97 5.35 5.67
CA ALA A 246 4.11 4.28 5.17
C ALA A 246 2.77 4.85 4.69
N TRP A 247 2.42 4.64 3.43
CA TRP A 247 1.22 5.19 2.82
C TRP A 247 0.41 4.11 2.11
N ALA A 248 -0.90 4.20 2.26
CA ALA A 248 -1.83 3.35 1.52
C ALA A 248 -1.99 3.87 0.09
N VAL A 249 -1.99 2.94 -0.88
CA VAL A 249 -2.36 3.18 -2.27
C VAL A 249 -3.49 2.22 -2.64
N SER A 250 -4.55 2.72 -3.26
CA SER A 250 -5.75 1.92 -3.55
C SER A 250 -6.46 2.35 -4.83
N GLY A 251 -7.36 1.50 -5.34
CA GLY A 251 -8.17 1.79 -6.50
C GLY A 251 -7.36 2.21 -7.73
N ALA A 252 -7.94 3.09 -8.54
CA ALA A 252 -7.34 3.55 -9.79
C ALA A 252 -5.96 4.21 -9.61
N VAL A 253 -5.72 4.88 -8.46
CA VAL A 253 -4.41 5.48 -8.13
C VAL A 253 -3.35 4.39 -7.99
N ARG A 254 -3.64 3.28 -7.30
CA ARG A 254 -2.72 2.14 -7.16
C ARG A 254 -2.43 1.51 -8.52
N ASP A 255 -3.47 1.26 -9.29
CA ASP A 255 -3.35 0.58 -10.58
C ASP A 255 -2.52 1.43 -11.56
N ARG A 256 -2.72 2.76 -11.55
CA ARG A 256 -1.89 3.69 -12.33
C ARG A 256 -0.44 3.72 -11.85
N TRP A 257 -0.20 3.73 -10.53
CA TRP A 257 1.15 3.70 -9.96
C TRP A 257 1.88 2.41 -10.34
N PHE A 258 1.21 1.25 -10.27
CA PHE A 258 1.80 -0.01 -10.73
C PHE A 258 2.14 0.02 -12.21
N ALA A 259 1.23 0.53 -13.05
CA ALA A 259 1.46 0.68 -14.49
C ALA A 259 2.62 1.64 -14.83
N SER A 260 2.95 2.58 -13.94
CA SER A 260 4.09 3.49 -14.09
C SER A 260 5.42 2.92 -13.59
N GLY A 261 5.45 1.65 -13.15
CA GLY A 261 6.66 0.99 -12.65
C GLY A 261 6.85 1.04 -11.13
N SER A 262 5.81 1.39 -10.38
CA SER A 262 5.80 1.43 -8.91
C SER A 262 6.92 2.35 -8.36
N GLU A 263 7.61 1.93 -7.29
CA GLU A 263 8.69 2.71 -6.67
C GLU A 263 9.92 2.90 -7.58
N ARG A 264 10.08 2.07 -8.60
CA ARG A 264 11.15 2.16 -9.60
C ARG A 264 10.79 3.02 -10.79
N GLY A 265 9.51 3.33 -10.93
CA GLY A 265 8.99 4.16 -12.01
C GLY A 265 9.24 5.66 -11.81
N SER A 266 8.74 6.45 -12.76
CA SER A 266 8.94 7.90 -12.81
C SER A 266 8.35 8.67 -11.62
N LEU A 267 7.43 8.09 -10.87
CA LEU A 267 6.78 8.71 -9.72
C LEU A 267 7.51 8.46 -8.39
N GLY A 268 8.22 7.34 -8.26
CA GLY A 268 8.81 6.92 -7.00
C GLY A 268 7.76 6.50 -5.97
N TYR A 269 8.07 6.62 -4.69
CA TYR A 269 7.21 6.24 -3.57
C TYR A 269 6.08 7.24 -3.30
N PRO A 270 4.93 6.78 -2.77
CA PRO A 270 3.91 7.69 -2.25
C PRO A 270 4.44 8.51 -1.08
N THR A 271 4.05 9.78 -1.00
CA THR A 271 4.49 10.74 0.04
C THR A 271 3.34 11.30 0.86
N SER A 272 2.10 10.93 0.53
CA SER A 272 0.89 11.33 1.26
C SER A 272 -0.16 10.22 1.23
N ALA A 273 -1.18 10.34 2.07
CA ALA A 273 -2.42 9.61 1.86
C ALA A 273 -3.14 10.11 0.59
N ALA A 274 -4.01 9.28 0.04
CA ALA A 274 -4.93 9.72 -1.00
C ALA A 274 -5.96 10.70 -0.40
N THR A 275 -6.26 11.78 -1.13
CA THR A 275 -7.30 12.75 -0.81
C THR A 275 -8.41 12.62 -1.83
N CYS A 276 -9.63 12.38 -1.36
CA CYS A 276 -10.81 12.21 -2.21
C CYS A 276 -11.87 13.28 -1.88
N GLY A 277 -12.94 13.30 -2.67
CA GLY A 277 -13.98 14.33 -2.56
C GLY A 277 -13.72 15.55 -3.43
N LEU A 278 -12.80 15.47 -4.39
CA LEU A 278 -12.59 16.51 -5.40
C LEU A 278 -13.81 16.61 -6.33
N ARG A 279 -13.79 17.61 -7.22
CA ARG A 279 -14.81 17.80 -8.27
C ARG A 279 -15.10 16.48 -9.00
N ALA A 280 -16.34 16.21 -9.31
CA ALA A 280 -16.82 15.01 -10.00
C ALA A 280 -16.39 13.67 -9.32
N GLY A 281 -16.24 13.66 -7.99
CA GLY A 281 -15.88 12.47 -7.22
C GLY A 281 -14.41 12.04 -7.37
N GLY A 282 -13.54 12.96 -7.76
CA GLY A 282 -12.13 12.68 -7.98
C GLY A 282 -11.32 12.50 -6.71
N CYS A 283 -10.15 11.90 -6.88
CA CYS A 283 -9.12 11.70 -5.86
C CYS A 283 -7.74 12.06 -6.41
N PHE A 284 -6.82 12.39 -5.51
CA PHE A 284 -5.40 12.47 -5.85
C PHE A 284 -4.51 11.89 -4.75
N GLN A 285 -3.30 11.57 -5.11
CA GLN A 285 -2.24 11.19 -4.18
C GLN A 285 -0.89 11.71 -4.66
N HIS A 286 -0.08 12.19 -3.71
CA HIS A 286 1.27 12.67 -4.01
C HIS A 286 2.30 11.55 -3.94
N PHE A 287 3.28 11.65 -4.83
CA PHE A 287 4.45 10.79 -4.93
C PHE A 287 5.72 11.65 -4.96
N GLN A 288 6.90 11.04 -4.90
CA GLN A 288 8.17 11.77 -4.85
C GLN A 288 8.38 12.72 -6.04
N ALA A 289 8.03 12.29 -7.25
CA ALA A 289 8.26 13.06 -8.47
C ALA A 289 6.99 13.63 -9.11
N GLY A 290 5.83 13.52 -8.46
CA GLY A 290 4.58 14.00 -9.03
C GLY A 290 3.34 13.67 -8.23
N SER A 291 2.23 13.58 -8.92
CA SER A 291 0.95 13.19 -8.34
C SER A 291 0.14 12.37 -9.34
N ILE A 292 -0.68 11.47 -8.84
CA ILE A 292 -1.72 10.81 -9.63
C ILE A 292 -3.05 11.46 -9.26
N TYR A 293 -3.80 11.87 -10.26
CA TYR A 293 -5.18 12.32 -10.15
C TYR A 293 -6.10 11.33 -10.84
N SER A 294 -7.24 11.08 -10.25
CA SER A 294 -8.23 10.17 -10.81
C SER A 294 -9.64 10.75 -10.68
N SER A 295 -10.48 10.50 -11.67
CA SER A 295 -11.91 10.69 -11.58
C SER A 295 -12.64 9.52 -12.24
N PRO A 296 -13.93 9.29 -11.90
CA PRO A 296 -14.73 8.25 -12.55
C PRO A 296 -14.83 8.39 -14.07
N VAL A 297 -14.70 9.61 -14.58
CA VAL A 297 -14.84 9.93 -16.01
C VAL A 297 -13.51 9.83 -16.75
N THR A 298 -12.43 10.38 -16.17
CA THR A 298 -11.13 10.47 -16.85
C THR A 298 -10.21 9.30 -16.60
N GLY A 299 -10.49 8.47 -15.58
CA GLY A 299 -9.54 7.48 -15.11
C GLY A 299 -8.45 8.08 -14.24
N ALA A 300 -7.31 7.40 -14.14
CA ALA A 300 -6.18 7.84 -13.31
C ALA A 300 -4.96 8.16 -14.17
N HIS A 301 -4.42 9.38 -14.00
CA HIS A 301 -3.28 9.87 -14.76
C HIS A 301 -2.26 10.55 -13.86
N SER A 302 -0.99 10.39 -14.21
CA SER A 302 0.12 11.04 -13.52
C SER A 302 0.39 12.43 -14.10
N VAL A 303 0.70 13.38 -13.21
CA VAL A 303 1.17 14.71 -13.59
C VAL A 303 2.48 14.97 -12.84
N THR A 304 3.55 15.26 -13.56
CA THR A 304 4.91 15.33 -13.01
C THR A 304 5.62 16.63 -13.38
N GLY A 305 6.68 16.94 -12.63
CA GLY A 305 7.63 18.01 -12.96
C GLY A 305 7.00 19.38 -13.23
N ALA A 306 7.49 20.04 -14.26
CA ALA A 306 7.07 21.40 -14.64
C ALA A 306 5.58 21.47 -15.09
N MET A 307 5.08 20.41 -15.73
CA MET A 307 3.66 20.31 -16.11
C MET A 307 2.75 20.36 -14.88
N ARG A 308 3.12 19.66 -13.80
CA ARG A 308 2.38 19.69 -12.53
C ARG A 308 2.39 21.08 -11.91
N ALA A 309 3.54 21.76 -11.89
CA ALA A 309 3.67 23.11 -11.36
C ALA A 309 2.83 24.11 -12.17
N GLU A 310 2.82 23.99 -13.48
CA GLU A 310 2.01 24.82 -14.35
C GLU A 310 0.51 24.59 -14.17
N TRP A 311 0.08 23.34 -14.09
CA TRP A 311 -1.31 22.98 -13.83
C TRP A 311 -1.77 23.48 -12.45
N ALA A 312 -0.89 23.43 -11.44
CA ALA A 312 -1.13 24.01 -10.12
C ALA A 312 -1.41 25.51 -10.19
N ARG A 313 -0.58 26.25 -10.91
CA ARG A 313 -0.77 27.72 -11.10
C ARG A 313 -2.12 28.04 -11.74
N ARG A 314 -2.65 27.13 -12.55
CA ARG A 314 -3.92 27.30 -13.27
C ARG A 314 -5.14 26.80 -12.50
N GLY A 315 -4.98 26.33 -11.25
CA GLY A 315 -6.09 25.93 -10.37
C GLY A 315 -6.46 24.46 -10.40
N TRP A 316 -5.50 23.58 -10.78
CA TRP A 316 -5.66 22.12 -10.77
C TRP A 316 -6.89 21.65 -11.57
N GLU A 317 -7.61 20.63 -11.08
CA GLU A 317 -8.82 20.08 -11.68
C GLU A 317 -10.00 21.08 -11.74
N ASN A 318 -9.92 22.16 -10.97
CA ASN A 318 -10.94 23.22 -10.97
C ASN A 318 -10.72 24.28 -12.07
N SER A 319 -9.61 24.18 -12.80
CA SER A 319 -9.37 25.05 -13.95
C SER A 319 -10.40 24.81 -15.04
N TYR A 320 -11.18 25.82 -15.36
CA TYR A 320 -12.20 25.74 -16.43
C TYR A 320 -11.60 25.52 -17.83
N ARG A 321 -10.29 25.78 -18.01
CA ARG A 321 -9.57 25.61 -19.27
C ARG A 321 -8.73 24.34 -19.33
N LEU A 322 -8.59 23.60 -18.21
CA LEU A 322 -7.86 22.34 -18.17
C LEU A 322 -8.73 21.22 -17.62
N GLY A 323 -9.21 21.31 -16.38
CA GLY A 323 -9.89 20.22 -15.72
C GLY A 323 -8.93 19.10 -15.32
N TYR A 324 -9.41 17.84 -15.25
CA TYR A 324 -8.60 16.66 -14.97
C TYR A 324 -7.72 16.26 -16.14
N PRO A 325 -6.56 15.64 -15.88
CA PRO A 325 -5.74 15.03 -16.92
C PRO A 325 -6.49 13.86 -17.58
N LEU A 326 -6.39 13.76 -18.90
CA LEU A 326 -6.90 12.67 -19.74
C LEU A 326 -5.78 11.72 -20.17
N THR A 327 -4.52 12.15 -20.07
CA THR A 327 -3.34 11.36 -20.39
C THR A 327 -2.27 11.60 -19.35
N ASP A 328 -1.26 10.74 -19.33
CA ASP A 328 0.00 11.09 -18.68
C ASP A 328 0.79 12.08 -19.52
N GLY A 329 1.75 12.76 -18.90
CA GLY A 329 2.70 13.59 -19.63
C GLY A 329 3.57 12.74 -20.57
N ALA A 330 3.67 13.16 -21.82
CA ALA A 330 4.50 12.52 -22.83
C ALA A 330 5.57 13.50 -23.34
N CYS A 331 6.82 13.04 -23.38
CA CYS A 331 7.97 13.80 -23.86
C CYS A 331 8.57 13.16 -25.12
N GLY A 332 9.50 13.86 -25.76
CA GLY A 332 10.12 13.40 -26.99
C GLY A 332 9.50 14.03 -28.26
N LEU A 333 8.75 15.13 -28.11
CA LEU A 333 8.39 15.98 -29.23
C LEU A 333 9.63 16.60 -29.86
N ILE A 334 9.52 17.21 -31.04
CA ILE A 334 10.64 17.85 -31.75
C ILE A 334 11.36 18.85 -30.80
N GLY A 335 12.68 18.77 -30.76
CA GLY A 335 13.49 19.62 -29.90
C GLY A 335 13.41 19.30 -28.41
N GLY A 336 12.81 18.16 -28.01
CA GLY A 336 12.71 17.70 -26.63
C GLY A 336 11.48 18.21 -25.87
N GLY A 337 10.48 18.73 -26.55
CA GLY A 337 9.24 19.19 -25.95
C GLY A 337 8.43 18.05 -25.31
N CYS A 338 7.49 18.43 -24.44
CA CYS A 338 6.55 17.52 -23.75
C CYS A 338 5.11 18.05 -23.88
N HIS A 339 4.13 17.16 -23.73
CA HIS A 339 2.73 17.57 -23.66
C HIS A 339 1.93 16.72 -22.70
N GLN A 340 0.80 17.25 -22.27
CA GLN A 340 -0.21 16.52 -21.52
C GLN A 340 -1.59 17.03 -21.84
N VAL A 341 -2.54 16.10 -22.08
CA VAL A 341 -3.93 16.43 -22.44
C VAL A 341 -4.80 16.43 -21.20
N PHE A 342 -5.69 17.42 -21.09
CA PHE A 342 -6.67 17.62 -20.04
C PHE A 342 -8.08 17.72 -20.65
N GLU A 343 -9.12 17.73 -19.80
CA GLU A 343 -10.53 17.77 -20.24
C GLU A 343 -10.84 18.93 -21.21
N ALA A 344 -10.36 20.15 -20.92
CA ALA A 344 -10.71 21.36 -21.67
C ALA A 344 -9.54 21.94 -22.48
N GLY A 345 -8.35 21.31 -22.46
CA GLY A 345 -7.19 21.82 -23.17
C GLY A 345 -5.98 20.90 -23.02
N SER A 346 -4.82 21.44 -23.32
CA SER A 346 -3.54 20.72 -23.16
C SER A 346 -2.45 21.67 -22.70
N LEU A 347 -1.46 21.15 -22.00
CA LEU A 347 -0.21 21.86 -21.71
C LEU A 347 0.87 21.33 -22.64
N TYR A 348 1.63 22.25 -23.24
CA TYR A 348 2.80 21.95 -24.07
C TYR A 348 4.02 22.65 -23.50
N GLN A 349 5.03 21.88 -23.15
CA GLN A 349 6.35 22.39 -22.84
C GLN A 349 7.16 22.45 -24.14
N VAL A 350 7.56 23.66 -24.49
CA VAL A 350 8.37 23.90 -25.69
C VAL A 350 9.86 23.68 -25.38
N PRO A 351 10.75 23.57 -26.40
CA PRO A 351 12.16 23.26 -26.22
C PRO A 351 12.94 24.17 -25.29
N ASP A 352 12.55 25.42 -25.12
CA ASP A 352 13.18 26.38 -24.22
C ASP A 352 12.70 26.25 -22.74
N GLY A 353 11.83 25.28 -22.47
CA GLY A 353 11.32 24.96 -21.14
C GLY A 353 10.05 25.70 -20.74
N ARG A 354 9.59 26.69 -21.50
CA ARG A 354 8.30 27.36 -21.24
C ARG A 354 7.14 26.41 -21.48
N ILE A 355 6.05 26.62 -20.76
CA ILE A 355 4.85 25.79 -20.89
C ILE A 355 3.68 26.69 -21.27
N HIS A 356 3.01 26.33 -22.36
CA HIS A 356 1.85 27.05 -22.86
C HIS A 356 0.58 26.17 -22.78
N LEU A 357 -0.51 26.81 -22.38
CA LEU A 357 -1.85 26.23 -22.48
C LEU A 357 -2.31 26.32 -23.94
N VAL A 358 -2.90 25.24 -24.45
CA VAL A 358 -3.57 25.21 -25.75
C VAL A 358 -5.02 24.75 -25.51
N PRO A 359 -6.03 25.62 -25.66
CA PRO A 359 -7.45 25.25 -25.54
C PRO A 359 -7.84 24.17 -26.55
N ALA A 360 -8.84 23.35 -26.23
CA ALA A 360 -9.25 22.21 -27.04
C ALA A 360 -9.54 22.62 -28.51
N GLY A 361 -10.29 23.70 -28.74
CA GLY A 361 -10.62 24.13 -30.08
C GLY A 361 -9.42 24.60 -30.91
N ILE A 362 -8.46 25.30 -30.30
CA ILE A 362 -7.19 25.68 -30.95
C ILE A 362 -6.33 24.44 -31.18
N ARG A 363 -6.27 23.53 -30.21
CA ARG A 363 -5.52 22.26 -30.30
C ARG A 363 -5.99 21.45 -31.50
N ASP A 364 -7.29 21.30 -31.68
CA ASP A 364 -7.85 20.49 -32.75
C ASP A 364 -7.51 21.09 -34.15
N ARG A 365 -7.50 22.43 -34.28
CA ARG A 365 -7.04 23.09 -35.51
C ARG A 365 -5.54 22.94 -35.73
N TRP A 366 -4.73 23.09 -34.68
CA TRP A 366 -3.29 22.87 -34.73
C TRP A 366 -2.94 21.41 -35.07
N ALA A 367 -3.68 20.45 -34.55
CA ALA A 367 -3.58 19.05 -34.92
C ALA A 367 -3.76 18.84 -36.42
N ALA A 368 -4.78 19.47 -37.01
CA ALA A 368 -5.05 19.41 -38.46
C ALA A 368 -3.91 20.06 -39.29
N SER A 369 -3.11 20.92 -38.68
CA SER A 369 -1.92 21.51 -39.31
C SER A 369 -0.63 20.70 -39.12
N GLY A 370 -0.69 19.52 -38.44
CA GLY A 370 0.47 18.64 -38.22
C GLY A 370 1.25 18.87 -36.95
N TRP A 371 0.64 19.51 -35.94
CA TRP A 371 1.23 19.80 -34.63
C TRP A 371 2.50 20.64 -34.73
N GLU A 372 3.46 20.43 -33.83
CA GLU A 372 4.78 21.09 -33.83
C GLU A 372 5.65 20.74 -35.05
N ARG A 373 5.28 19.70 -35.79
CA ARG A 373 5.94 19.25 -37.04
C ARG A 373 5.40 19.95 -38.27
N GLY A 374 4.21 20.52 -38.13
CA GLY A 374 3.55 21.25 -39.19
C GLY A 374 4.10 22.67 -39.38
N PRO A 375 3.53 23.43 -40.35
CA PRO A 375 4.02 24.75 -40.69
C PRO A 375 3.91 25.78 -39.53
N LEU A 376 3.04 25.55 -38.59
CA LEU A 376 2.86 26.49 -37.46
C LEU A 376 3.95 26.37 -36.40
N GLY A 377 4.59 25.18 -36.24
CA GLY A 377 5.51 24.91 -35.15
C GLY A 377 4.84 24.88 -33.79
N TYR A 378 5.59 25.15 -32.71
CA TYR A 378 5.08 25.19 -31.35
C TYR A 378 4.26 26.46 -31.04
N PRO A 379 3.33 26.41 -30.05
CA PRO A 379 2.76 27.62 -29.49
C PRO A 379 3.86 28.43 -28.79
N VAL A 380 3.89 29.75 -28.99
CA VAL A 380 4.88 30.66 -28.37
C VAL A 380 4.27 31.59 -27.35
N SER A 381 2.95 31.56 -27.18
CA SER A 381 2.20 32.33 -26.19
C SER A 381 1.11 31.47 -25.56
N ASP A 382 0.63 31.89 -24.38
CA ASP A 382 -0.66 31.45 -23.88
C ASP A 382 -1.81 32.01 -24.77
N PRO A 383 -2.95 31.33 -24.82
CA PRO A 383 -4.09 31.83 -25.57
C PRO A 383 -4.65 33.11 -24.95
N TYR A 384 -4.98 34.07 -25.76
CA TYR A 384 -5.84 35.21 -25.40
C TYR A 384 -7.29 34.81 -25.64
N CYS A 385 -8.07 34.72 -24.57
CA CYS A 385 -9.46 34.24 -24.62
C CYS A 385 -10.41 35.23 -23.93
N GLY A 386 -11.71 34.96 -24.00
CA GLY A 386 -12.78 35.87 -23.51
C GLY A 386 -13.21 36.85 -24.59
N LEU A 387 -12.92 36.53 -25.84
CA LEU A 387 -13.48 37.22 -27.00
C LEU A 387 -14.96 36.89 -27.16
N LEU A 388 -15.66 37.57 -28.05
CA LEU A 388 -17.07 37.29 -28.35
C LEU A 388 -17.29 35.79 -28.60
N ALA A 389 -18.39 35.21 -28.10
CA ALA A 389 -18.74 33.80 -28.18
C ALA A 389 -17.65 32.86 -27.62
N ASP A 390 -17.04 33.24 -26.47
CA ASP A 390 -15.95 32.50 -25.81
C ASP A 390 -14.73 32.24 -26.71
N GLY A 391 -14.52 33.06 -27.70
CA GLY A 391 -13.44 32.89 -28.66
C GLY A 391 -12.05 33.05 -28.04
N CYS A 392 -11.08 32.42 -28.69
CA CYS A 392 -9.67 32.44 -28.30
C CYS A 392 -8.77 32.67 -29.52
N THR A 393 -7.63 33.28 -29.27
CA THR A 393 -6.52 33.35 -30.27
C THR A 393 -5.21 32.92 -29.63
N GLN A 394 -4.31 32.33 -30.42
CA GLN A 394 -2.99 31.92 -29.95
C GLN A 394 -1.96 32.01 -31.06
N GLU A 395 -0.74 32.46 -30.70
CA GLU A 395 0.38 32.61 -31.61
C GLU A 395 1.28 31.39 -31.60
N PHE A 396 1.80 31.06 -32.79
CA PHE A 396 2.68 29.94 -33.04
C PHE A 396 4.07 30.39 -33.54
N ALA A 397 5.03 29.48 -33.57
CA ALA A 397 6.43 29.77 -33.91
C ALA A 397 6.63 30.31 -35.34
N SER A 398 5.74 30.01 -36.27
CA SER A 398 5.73 30.61 -37.60
C SER A 398 5.40 32.11 -37.61
N GLY A 399 4.86 32.65 -36.50
CA GLY A 399 4.26 33.95 -36.41
C GLY A 399 2.76 33.98 -36.73
N ASP A 400 2.24 32.90 -37.30
CA ASP A 400 0.79 32.76 -37.55
C ASP A 400 0.01 32.64 -36.25
N ARG A 401 -1.26 32.94 -36.31
CA ARG A 401 -2.20 32.79 -35.19
C ARG A 401 -3.38 31.94 -35.57
N ILE A 402 -3.82 31.07 -34.64
CA ILE A 402 -5.12 30.46 -34.75
C ILE A 402 -6.14 31.34 -34.01
N ALA A 403 -7.19 31.76 -34.71
CA ALA A 403 -8.38 32.37 -34.13
C ALA A 403 -9.52 31.35 -34.11
N TRP A 404 -10.09 31.10 -32.93
CA TRP A 404 -11.12 30.08 -32.72
C TRP A 404 -12.35 30.70 -32.06
N SER A 405 -13.53 30.27 -32.52
CA SER A 405 -14.78 30.42 -31.80
C SER A 405 -15.61 29.13 -31.90
N GLN A 406 -16.60 28.98 -31.03
CA GLN A 406 -17.48 27.82 -31.07
C GLN A 406 -18.22 27.69 -32.41
N GLU A 407 -18.56 28.80 -33.02
CA GLU A 407 -19.36 28.88 -34.25
C GLU A 407 -18.53 28.65 -35.49
N THR A 408 -17.38 29.35 -35.64
CA THR A 408 -16.56 29.27 -36.86
C THR A 408 -15.47 28.23 -36.81
N ARG A 409 -15.23 27.62 -35.61
CA ARG A 409 -14.10 26.73 -35.37
C ARG A 409 -12.75 27.47 -35.40
N GLY A 410 -11.66 26.79 -35.59
CA GLY A 410 -10.31 27.34 -35.61
C GLY A 410 -9.79 27.55 -37.04
N TRP A 411 -9.24 28.72 -37.33
CA TRP A 411 -8.64 29.06 -38.61
C TRP A 411 -7.32 29.78 -38.41
N VAL A 412 -6.39 29.58 -39.36
CA VAL A 412 -5.04 30.16 -39.29
C VAL A 412 -5.07 31.52 -39.97
N LEU A 413 -4.56 32.53 -39.31
CA LEU A 413 -4.34 33.86 -39.82
C LEU A 413 -2.83 34.14 -39.96
N ASP A 414 -2.42 34.53 -41.16
CA ASP A 414 -1.11 35.10 -41.45
C ASP A 414 -0.84 36.32 -40.54
N PRO A 415 0.40 36.64 -40.14
CA PRO A 415 0.72 37.77 -39.27
C PRO A 415 0.24 39.13 -39.79
N GLN A 416 0.21 39.30 -41.11
CA GLN A 416 -0.25 40.57 -41.74
C GLN A 416 -1.79 40.66 -41.69
N VAL A 417 -2.47 39.56 -41.99
CA VAL A 417 -3.93 39.42 -41.90
C VAL A 417 -4.37 39.59 -40.43
N TRP A 418 -3.63 39.08 -39.49
CA TRP A 418 -3.90 39.25 -38.06
C TRP A 418 -3.94 40.74 -37.65
N ARG A 419 -2.97 41.55 -38.10
CA ARG A 419 -2.93 43.01 -37.83
C ARG A 419 -4.16 43.70 -38.43
N VAL A 420 -4.47 43.43 -39.69
CA VAL A 420 -5.66 43.95 -40.35
C VAL A 420 -6.94 43.57 -39.59
N TRP A 421 -7.07 42.32 -39.16
CA TRP A 421 -8.20 41.87 -38.37
C TRP A 421 -8.35 42.68 -37.08
N GLN A 422 -7.25 42.95 -36.38
CA GLN A 422 -7.25 43.82 -35.18
C GLN A 422 -7.65 45.28 -35.49
N ASP A 423 -7.06 45.84 -36.53
CA ASP A 423 -7.29 47.26 -36.94
C ASP A 423 -8.73 47.49 -37.38
N TYR A 424 -9.39 46.48 -37.92
CA TYR A 424 -10.79 46.53 -38.39
C TYR A 424 -11.80 45.95 -37.37
N GLY A 425 -11.45 46.03 -36.08
CA GLY A 425 -12.35 45.70 -34.98
C GLY A 425 -12.47 44.24 -34.66
N ALA A 426 -11.58 43.40 -35.16
CA ALA A 426 -11.48 41.97 -34.86
C ALA A 426 -12.83 41.24 -34.98
N GLN A 427 -13.23 40.48 -33.92
CA GLN A 427 -14.49 39.75 -33.89
C GLN A 427 -15.74 40.65 -33.88
N ASP A 428 -15.60 41.90 -33.43
CA ASP A 428 -16.73 42.89 -33.38
C ASP A 428 -16.91 43.62 -34.72
N GLY A 429 -15.85 43.69 -35.54
CA GLY A 429 -15.88 44.30 -36.86
C GLY A 429 -15.99 43.26 -37.98
N LEU A 430 -14.88 42.73 -38.45
CA LEU A 430 -14.85 41.69 -39.50
C LEU A 430 -15.47 40.36 -39.10
N GLY A 431 -15.64 40.11 -37.80
CA GLY A 431 -16.07 38.82 -37.29
C GLY A 431 -14.92 37.82 -37.26
N TYR A 432 -15.20 36.57 -36.84
CA TYR A 432 -14.19 35.50 -36.84
C TYR A 432 -13.86 35.04 -38.27
N PRO A 433 -12.61 34.53 -38.47
CA PRO A 433 -12.26 33.90 -39.76
C PRO A 433 -13.15 32.70 -40.03
N THR A 434 -13.43 32.45 -41.29
CA THR A 434 -14.23 31.31 -41.80
C THR A 434 -13.41 30.37 -42.73
N ALA A 435 -12.16 30.72 -42.95
CA ALA A 435 -11.15 29.92 -43.68
C ALA A 435 -9.75 30.35 -43.25
N ASP A 436 -8.74 29.54 -43.56
CA ASP A 436 -7.34 29.94 -43.39
C ASP A 436 -7.01 31.09 -44.31
N SER A 437 -6.12 31.97 -43.92
CA SER A 437 -5.54 32.97 -44.81
C SER A 437 -4.70 32.26 -45.89
N THR A 438 -4.83 32.70 -47.12
CA THR A 438 -4.24 32.04 -48.24
C THR A 438 -3.42 33.00 -49.09
N LEU A 439 -2.20 32.65 -49.47
CA LEU A 439 -1.43 33.42 -50.41
C LEU A 439 -2.04 33.25 -51.82
N VAL A 440 -2.52 34.31 -52.39
CA VAL A 440 -3.17 34.30 -53.70
C VAL A 440 -2.26 34.80 -54.83
N GLU A 441 -1.30 35.67 -54.50
CA GLU A 441 -0.22 36.14 -55.35
C GLU A 441 1.05 36.35 -54.53
N PRO A 442 2.23 36.43 -55.11
CA PRO A 442 3.44 36.82 -54.36
C PRO A 442 3.20 38.10 -53.55
N ASN A 443 3.30 37.97 -52.23
CA ASN A 443 3.09 39.05 -51.24
C ASN A 443 1.61 39.54 -51.14
N LEU A 444 0.62 38.80 -51.62
CA LEU A 444 -0.79 39.12 -51.45
C LEU A 444 -1.54 37.97 -50.77
N VAL A 445 -2.01 38.19 -49.54
CA VAL A 445 -2.73 37.21 -48.74
C VAL A 445 -4.22 37.59 -48.73
N TYR A 446 -5.06 36.59 -48.94
CA TYR A 446 -6.52 36.70 -48.81
C TYR A 446 -6.99 35.99 -47.55
N ALA A 447 -7.96 36.63 -46.85
CA ALA A 447 -8.67 36.05 -45.73
C ALA A 447 -10.18 36.33 -45.80
N ARG A 448 -10.96 35.35 -45.34
CA ARG A 448 -12.41 35.44 -45.27
C ARG A 448 -12.91 35.40 -43.85
N PHE A 449 -13.82 36.28 -43.54
CA PHE A 449 -14.43 36.45 -42.22
C PHE A 449 -15.96 36.33 -42.28
N VAL A 450 -16.62 36.26 -41.12
CA VAL A 450 -18.07 36.18 -41.01
C VAL A 450 -18.71 37.39 -41.69
N ASN A 451 -18.21 38.59 -41.42
CA ASN A 451 -18.80 39.87 -41.90
C ASN A 451 -18.09 40.44 -43.12
N GLY A 452 -17.12 39.74 -43.70
CA GLY A 452 -16.40 40.29 -44.85
C GLY A 452 -15.18 39.49 -45.31
N SER A 453 -14.31 40.18 -46.01
CA SER A 453 -13.02 39.61 -46.47
C SER A 453 -11.94 40.70 -46.54
N ALA A 454 -10.68 40.28 -46.54
CA ALA A 454 -9.54 41.18 -46.66
C ALA A 454 -8.51 40.62 -47.67
N TYR A 455 -7.96 41.51 -48.50
CA TYR A 455 -6.73 41.29 -49.26
C TYR A 455 -5.64 42.16 -48.62
N VAL A 456 -4.52 41.54 -48.27
CA VAL A 456 -3.40 42.20 -47.61
C VAL A 456 -2.15 41.98 -48.44
N GLY A 457 -1.61 43.03 -49.01
CA GLY A 457 -0.40 43.01 -49.86
C GLY A 457 0.74 43.80 -49.23
N CYS A 458 1.85 43.13 -48.87
CA CYS A 458 3.03 43.78 -48.32
C CYS A 458 4.24 43.55 -49.23
N ARG A 459 4.54 44.55 -50.06
CA ARG A 459 5.63 44.49 -51.07
C ARG A 459 6.99 44.74 -50.47
N ASP A 460 7.08 45.51 -49.41
CA ASP A 460 8.31 45.91 -48.70
C ASP A 460 8.09 45.86 -47.21
N PRO A 461 8.93 45.15 -46.42
CA PRO A 461 8.82 45.16 -44.95
C PRO A 461 8.90 46.53 -44.29
N GLN A 462 9.44 47.52 -44.98
CA GLN A 462 9.59 48.90 -44.48
C GLN A 462 8.46 49.81 -44.92
N GLN A 463 7.53 49.37 -45.74
CA GLN A 463 6.38 50.17 -46.22
C GLN A 463 5.07 49.65 -45.67
N PRO A 464 4.05 50.51 -45.47
CA PRO A 464 2.72 50.08 -45.09
C PRO A 464 2.15 49.07 -46.14
N CYS A 465 1.54 47.96 -45.64
CA CYS A 465 0.85 47.02 -46.51
C CYS A 465 -0.34 47.70 -47.18
N SER A 466 -0.62 47.37 -48.43
CA SER A 466 -1.90 47.71 -49.09
C SER A 466 -2.99 46.81 -48.52
N VAL A 467 -4.09 47.38 -48.05
CA VAL A 467 -5.20 46.66 -47.47
C VAL A 467 -6.48 46.99 -48.21
N GLN A 468 -7.18 46.00 -48.67
CA GLN A 468 -8.53 46.12 -49.24
C GLN A 468 -9.48 45.25 -48.43
N VAL A 469 -10.42 45.89 -47.71
CA VAL A 469 -11.45 45.22 -46.95
C VAL A 469 -12.79 45.40 -47.62
N SER A 470 -13.56 44.31 -47.69
CA SER A 470 -14.94 44.31 -48.18
C SER A 470 -15.84 43.74 -47.08
N TYR A 471 -16.85 44.48 -46.69
CA TYR A 471 -17.92 44.03 -45.79
C TYR A 471 -19.04 43.39 -46.58
N ARG A 472 -19.73 42.42 -45.97
CA ARG A 472 -20.94 41.80 -46.50
C ARG A 472 -22.17 42.58 -46.13
#